data_e897411d4cb66a65e8cd2ea6e5833e9d
#
_entry.id   e897411d4cb66a65e8cd2ea6e5833e9d
#
_cell.length_a   1.000
_cell.length_b   1.000
_cell.length_c   1.000
_cell.angle_alpha   90.00
_cell.angle_beta   90.00
_cell.angle_gamma   90.00
#
_symmetry.space_group_name_H-M   'P 1'
#
loop_
_entity.id
_entity.type
_entity.pdbx_description
1 polymer ?
#
loop_
_entity_poly.entity_id
_entity_poly.type
_entity_poly.pdbx_seq_one_letter_code
_entity_poly.pdbx_strand_id
1 'polypeptide(L)'
;MKIKRAIIAPVVVALLAMGTGGWFLQRGVGQERNIYANARMFEDVLRRLSDNFVDAKQPAELYQMALEGMLENLGDPHTSVMVARDYDRLRLQTQGEYGGIGIQIDRKHGWITVISPLPGTPGMRAGLQAGDQIIEVNGETTKDWDTDMAVSKLRGPKGSVVRIKVARGGVDQPIPFEITREEIHIQAVPSTYMMDGNVGYVEMVTFSESSTDELRRSIEQLRAQGARGAILDLRRNPGGLLDQGVSVADLFLSRGQTVVETKGRVAEQNQRAVARTADQFPGFPLVVLVGPQSASAAEIVAGALQDHDRALVVGRTTYGKGSVQTLYPLQADNWLKVTTARWYTPVGRSIQKPYGIDAPHPVEGDAPAAEPAALEQEEKPEYRTASGRTVLGGGGIHPDLVTTPDTLTQPEREFLQDLQKHGSAYTDARLSFAVSYLRTTPGIQPGFAVTTAMADAFYHALVQAGVSVDRDKYDRAQRWVMRDLGYYITYSKWGEQAAQQRANADDPEVHMAAALLRGATTPQSLFTLAARFAARRAPQPQP
;
A
#
# COMPACT_ATOMS: atom_id res chain seq x y z
N MET A 1 36.25 -5.42 76.22
CA MET A 1 35.12 -6.02 75.50
C MET A 1 34.61 -5.15 74.34
N LYS A 2 35.51 -4.48 73.54
CA LYS A 2 35.15 -3.58 72.44
C LYS A 2 35.47 -4.12 71.02
N ILE A 3 36.16 -5.28 70.94
CA ILE A 3 36.61 -5.88 69.67
C ILE A 3 35.51 -6.63 68.91
N LYS A 4 34.48 -7.10 69.62
CA LYS A 4 33.40 -7.90 68.98
C LYS A 4 32.46 -7.16 68.04
N ARG A 5 32.29 -5.83 68.17
CA ARG A 5 31.43 -5.04 67.31
C ARG A 5 32.04 -4.69 65.95
N ALA A 6 33.36 -4.59 65.87
CA ALA A 6 34.07 -4.24 64.64
C ALA A 6 34.10 -5.39 63.60
N ILE A 7 33.92 -6.67 64.04
CA ILE A 7 33.89 -7.84 63.15
C ILE A 7 32.46 -8.22 62.74
N ILE A 8 31.45 -7.88 63.53
CA ILE A 8 30.05 -8.26 63.21
C ILE A 8 29.52 -7.50 62.01
N ALA A 9 29.80 -6.22 61.88
CA ALA A 9 29.30 -5.41 60.77
C ALA A 9 29.82 -5.86 59.40
N PRO A 10 31.13 -6.11 59.16
CA PRO A 10 31.62 -6.61 57.87
C PRO A 10 31.16 -8.04 57.56
N VAL A 11 30.96 -8.89 58.57
CA VAL A 11 30.42 -10.25 58.37
C VAL A 11 28.95 -10.22 57.97
N VAL A 12 28.14 -9.35 58.55
CA VAL A 12 26.73 -9.18 58.16
C VAL A 12 26.62 -8.59 56.75
N VAL A 13 27.43 -7.61 56.37
CA VAL A 13 27.48 -7.05 55.02
C VAL A 13 27.95 -8.11 54.00
N ALA A 14 28.93 -8.93 54.35
CA ALA A 14 29.39 -10.03 53.46
C ALA A 14 28.29 -11.10 53.26
N LEU A 15 27.56 -11.44 54.31
CA LEU A 15 26.45 -12.41 54.23
C LEU A 15 25.25 -11.85 53.44
N LEU A 16 24.94 -10.56 53.59
CA LEU A 16 23.92 -9.90 52.79
C LEU A 16 24.34 -9.78 51.30
N ALA A 17 25.63 -9.46 51.03
CA ALA A 17 26.14 -9.40 49.68
C ALA A 17 26.20 -10.80 49.01
N MET A 18 26.56 -11.84 49.75
CA MET A 18 26.48 -13.23 49.28
C MET A 18 25.03 -13.71 49.07
N GLY A 19 24.11 -13.35 49.95
CA GLY A 19 22.69 -13.68 49.81
C GLY A 19 22.03 -12.99 48.61
N THR A 20 22.24 -11.69 48.45
CA THR A 20 21.68 -10.92 47.32
C THR A 20 22.40 -11.25 46.01
N GLY A 21 23.72 -11.36 46.01
CA GLY A 21 24.53 -11.75 44.84
C GLY A 21 24.21 -13.17 44.37
N GLY A 22 24.08 -14.12 45.33
CA GLY A 22 23.69 -15.50 45.07
C GLY A 22 22.28 -15.62 44.50
N TRP A 23 21.34 -14.82 45.00
CA TRP A 23 19.94 -14.77 44.49
C TRP A 23 19.87 -14.20 43.07
N PHE A 24 20.63 -13.13 42.76
CA PHE A 24 20.74 -12.59 41.41
C PHE A 24 21.40 -13.55 40.42
N LEU A 25 22.51 -14.20 40.85
CA LEU A 25 23.19 -15.23 40.05
C LEU A 25 22.30 -16.45 39.83
N GLN A 26 21.55 -16.89 40.83
CA GLN A 26 20.66 -18.04 40.70
C GLN A 26 19.46 -17.75 39.76
N ARG A 27 18.96 -16.52 39.74
CA ARG A 27 17.92 -16.10 38.76
C ARG A 27 18.49 -16.04 37.34
N GLY A 28 19.63 -15.40 37.12
CA GLY A 28 20.27 -15.33 35.82
C GLY A 28 20.64 -16.71 35.25
N VAL A 29 21.30 -17.53 36.02
CA VAL A 29 21.72 -18.90 35.62
C VAL A 29 20.52 -19.85 35.47
N GLY A 30 19.45 -19.66 36.25
CA GLY A 30 18.22 -20.46 36.14
C GLY A 30 17.46 -20.18 34.83
N GLN A 31 17.43 -18.94 34.39
CA GLN A 31 16.75 -18.55 33.16
C GLN A 31 17.53 -18.97 31.90
N GLU A 32 18.85 -18.83 31.91
CA GLU A 32 19.71 -19.31 30.82
C GLU A 32 19.68 -20.85 30.69
N ARG A 33 19.73 -21.59 31.81
CA ARG A 33 19.61 -23.05 31.79
C ARG A 33 18.32 -23.56 31.17
N ASN A 34 17.20 -22.86 31.40
CA ASN A 34 15.91 -23.20 30.77
C ASN A 34 15.93 -23.00 29.27
N ILE A 35 16.55 -21.91 28.77
CA ILE A 35 16.61 -21.62 27.31
C ILE A 35 17.44 -22.72 26.60
N TYR A 36 18.63 -23.06 27.10
CA TYR A 36 19.46 -24.12 26.51
C TYR A 36 18.84 -25.52 26.64
N ALA A 37 18.13 -25.80 27.72
CA ALA A 37 17.43 -27.07 27.88
C ALA A 37 16.29 -27.21 26.89
N ASN A 38 15.51 -26.15 26.73
CA ASN A 38 14.40 -26.11 25.76
C ASN A 38 14.88 -26.15 24.31
N ALA A 39 16.00 -25.47 23.98
CA ALA A 39 16.61 -25.55 22.66
C ALA A 39 17.07 -26.98 22.32
N ARG A 40 17.72 -27.70 23.28
CA ARG A 40 18.10 -29.08 23.09
C ARG A 40 16.90 -30.02 22.95
N MET A 41 15.86 -29.83 23.73
CA MET A 41 14.62 -30.61 23.60
C MET A 41 13.98 -30.40 22.22
N PHE A 42 13.97 -29.19 21.74
CA PHE A 42 13.46 -28.85 20.40
C PHE A 42 14.28 -29.54 19.30
N GLU A 43 15.61 -29.51 19.41
CA GLU A 43 16.52 -30.22 18.48
C GLU A 43 16.29 -31.73 18.50
N ASP A 44 16.10 -32.34 19.68
CA ASP A 44 15.80 -33.76 19.82
C ASP A 44 14.45 -34.13 19.18
N VAL A 45 13.44 -33.29 19.32
CA VAL A 45 12.14 -33.49 18.67
C VAL A 45 12.28 -33.44 17.14
N LEU A 46 12.96 -32.43 16.59
CA LEU A 46 13.18 -32.31 15.15
C LEU A 46 13.93 -33.52 14.59
N ARG A 47 15.00 -33.98 15.28
CA ARG A 47 15.76 -35.17 14.89
C ARG A 47 14.88 -36.41 14.86
N ARG A 48 14.08 -36.66 15.92
CA ARG A 48 13.19 -37.82 16.02
C ARG A 48 12.11 -37.77 14.94
N LEU A 49 11.58 -36.61 14.61
CA LEU A 49 10.61 -36.42 13.50
C LEU A 49 11.27 -36.74 12.15
N SER A 50 12.48 -36.21 11.91
CA SER A 50 13.23 -36.50 10.67
C SER A 50 13.54 -37.96 10.50
N ASP A 51 13.91 -38.65 11.60
CA ASP A 51 14.36 -40.05 11.57
C ASP A 51 13.21 -41.07 11.56
N ASN A 52 12.04 -40.74 12.14
CA ASN A 52 11.01 -41.72 12.45
C ASN A 52 9.61 -41.40 11.93
N PHE A 53 9.36 -40.17 11.42
CA PHE A 53 8.02 -39.84 10.93
C PHE A 53 7.68 -40.69 9.69
N VAL A 54 6.43 -41.16 9.59
CA VAL A 54 6.00 -42.11 8.55
C VAL A 54 6.25 -41.59 7.14
N ASP A 55 6.09 -40.29 6.92
CA ASP A 55 6.42 -39.64 5.66
C ASP A 55 7.74 -38.89 5.81
N ALA A 56 8.75 -39.22 5.02
CA ALA A 56 10.07 -38.63 5.11
C ALA A 56 10.03 -37.08 4.97
N LYS A 57 10.54 -36.38 5.98
CA LYS A 57 10.66 -34.94 6.02
C LYS A 57 12.11 -34.52 6.17
N GLN A 58 12.53 -33.56 5.33
CA GLN A 58 13.88 -33.02 5.46
C GLN A 58 13.99 -32.13 6.70
N PRO A 59 15.15 -32.10 7.40
CA PRO A 59 15.34 -31.25 8.57
C PRO A 59 15.01 -29.78 8.31
N ALA A 60 15.40 -29.23 7.16
CA ALA A 60 15.12 -27.85 6.78
C ALA A 60 13.61 -27.56 6.69
N GLU A 61 12.83 -28.51 6.15
CA GLU A 61 11.37 -28.41 6.07
C GLU A 61 10.74 -28.39 7.47
N LEU A 62 11.20 -29.26 8.38
CA LEU A 62 10.73 -29.29 9.76
C LEU A 62 11.06 -28.00 10.53
N TYR A 63 12.24 -27.40 10.31
CA TYR A 63 12.57 -26.08 10.87
C TYR A 63 11.65 -24.99 10.36
N GLN A 64 11.37 -24.98 9.07
CA GLN A 64 10.45 -24.01 8.47
C GLN A 64 9.05 -24.15 9.06
N MET A 65 8.50 -25.37 9.11
CA MET A 65 7.19 -25.65 9.72
C MET A 65 7.13 -25.20 11.20
N ALA A 66 8.22 -25.40 11.95
CA ALA A 66 8.28 -24.97 13.35
C ALA A 66 8.29 -23.44 13.50
N LEU A 67 9.02 -22.71 12.64
CA LEU A 67 9.04 -21.25 12.61
C LEU A 67 7.66 -20.70 12.21
N GLU A 68 7.07 -21.23 11.16
CA GLU A 68 5.74 -20.85 10.71
C GLU A 68 4.69 -21.06 11.79
N GLY A 69 4.66 -22.26 12.40
CA GLY A 69 3.72 -22.55 13.48
C GLY A 69 3.93 -21.69 14.74
N MET A 70 5.16 -21.32 15.07
CA MET A 70 5.44 -20.40 16.18
C MET A 70 4.90 -19.00 15.87
N LEU A 71 5.12 -18.49 14.67
CA LEU A 71 4.67 -17.15 14.25
C LEU A 71 3.15 -17.09 14.14
N GLU A 72 2.53 -18.12 13.59
CA GLU A 72 1.06 -18.25 13.50
C GLU A 72 0.40 -18.23 14.89
N ASN A 73 0.97 -18.96 15.85
CA ASN A 73 0.46 -18.99 17.23
C ASN A 73 0.68 -17.67 18.02
N LEU A 74 1.48 -16.72 17.51
CA LEU A 74 1.52 -15.38 18.07
C LEU A 74 0.21 -14.60 17.81
N GLY A 75 -0.57 -15.00 16.82
CA GLY A 75 -1.82 -14.34 16.44
C GLY A 75 -1.61 -12.92 15.90
N ASP A 76 -0.41 -12.60 15.41
CA ASP A 76 -0.08 -11.31 14.80
C ASP A 76 0.24 -11.50 13.31
N PRO A 77 -0.65 -11.06 12.41
CA PRO A 77 -0.48 -11.26 10.97
C PRO A 77 0.69 -10.46 10.36
N HIS A 78 1.26 -9.52 11.11
CA HIS A 78 2.35 -8.66 10.64
C HIS A 78 3.73 -9.11 11.09
N THR A 79 3.81 -10.10 12.00
CA THR A 79 5.07 -10.71 12.42
C THR A 79 5.38 -11.93 11.55
N SER A 80 6.50 -11.89 10.82
CA SER A 80 6.88 -12.93 9.86
C SER A 80 8.38 -13.03 9.66
N VAL A 81 8.87 -14.20 9.24
CA VAL A 81 10.21 -14.34 8.68
C VAL A 81 10.15 -14.04 7.19
N MET A 82 11.03 -13.17 6.75
CA MET A 82 11.19 -12.77 5.36
C MET A 82 12.47 -13.36 4.80
N VAL A 83 12.38 -14.04 3.67
CA VAL A 83 13.58 -14.47 2.92
C VAL A 83 14.16 -13.28 2.15
N ALA A 84 15.42 -13.40 1.70
CA ALA A 84 16.14 -12.33 1.00
C ALA A 84 15.32 -11.67 -0.12
N ARG A 85 14.61 -12.45 -0.91
CA ARG A 85 13.75 -11.94 -2.00
C ARG A 85 12.61 -11.03 -1.50
N ASP A 86 11.97 -11.39 -0.40
CA ASP A 86 10.85 -10.60 0.13
C ASP A 86 11.36 -9.32 0.81
N TYR A 87 12.52 -9.40 1.45
CA TYR A 87 13.21 -8.23 1.97
C TYR A 87 13.63 -7.26 0.85
N ASP A 88 14.17 -7.77 -0.27
CA ASP A 88 14.51 -6.95 -1.42
C ASP A 88 13.27 -6.28 -2.03
N ARG A 89 12.14 -6.98 -2.10
CA ARG A 89 10.85 -6.41 -2.53
C ARG A 89 10.41 -5.28 -1.61
N LEU A 90 10.44 -5.48 -0.30
CA LEU A 90 10.14 -4.44 0.69
C LEU A 90 11.08 -3.24 0.54
N ARG A 91 12.38 -3.50 0.40
CA ARG A 91 13.39 -2.44 0.21
C ARG A 91 13.11 -1.61 -1.05
N LEU A 92 12.76 -2.25 -2.15
CA LEU A 92 12.39 -1.54 -3.39
C LEU A 92 11.16 -0.65 -3.22
N GLN A 93 10.15 -1.14 -2.50
CA GLN A 93 8.95 -0.35 -2.22
C GLN A 93 9.24 0.85 -1.31
N THR A 94 10.13 0.68 -0.34
CA THR A 94 10.48 1.74 0.63
C THR A 94 11.49 2.74 0.08
N GLN A 95 12.50 2.29 -0.68
CA GLN A 95 13.45 3.19 -1.34
C GLN A 95 12.82 3.93 -2.51
N GLY A 96 11.88 3.29 -3.23
CA GLY A 96 11.23 3.90 -4.39
C GLY A 96 12.11 3.94 -5.63
N GLU A 97 13.26 3.24 -5.63
CA GLU A 97 14.22 3.28 -6.74
C GLU A 97 14.85 1.90 -6.99
N TYR A 98 15.13 1.60 -8.26
CA TYR A 98 15.85 0.38 -8.65
C TYR A 98 16.61 0.56 -9.97
N GLY A 99 17.69 -0.19 -10.13
CA GLY A 99 18.41 -0.26 -11.41
C GLY A 99 17.66 -1.13 -12.41
N GLY A 100 17.34 -0.58 -13.59
CA GLY A 100 16.58 -1.30 -14.61
C GLY A 100 16.38 -0.53 -15.91
N ILE A 101 15.45 -0.99 -16.71
CA ILE A 101 15.12 -0.36 -18.01
C ILE A 101 13.79 0.39 -18.00
N GLY A 102 13.01 0.31 -16.89
CA GLY A 102 11.78 1.10 -16.69
C GLY A 102 10.64 0.69 -17.62
N ILE A 103 10.23 -0.56 -17.55
CA ILE A 103 9.04 -1.10 -18.24
C ILE A 103 8.18 -1.88 -17.26
N GLN A 104 6.88 -1.83 -17.47
CA GLN A 104 5.94 -2.74 -16.82
C GLN A 104 5.80 -3.97 -17.71
N ILE A 105 5.88 -5.14 -17.13
CA ILE A 105 5.79 -6.42 -17.82
C ILE A 105 4.76 -7.33 -17.18
N ASP A 106 4.24 -8.25 -17.98
CA ASP A 106 3.41 -9.34 -17.51
C ASP A 106 3.66 -10.58 -18.39
N ARG A 107 3.32 -11.77 -17.88
CA ARG A 107 3.41 -13.00 -18.65
C ARG A 107 2.13 -13.22 -19.47
N LYS A 108 2.25 -13.31 -20.81
CA LYS A 108 1.13 -13.50 -21.73
C LYS A 108 1.45 -14.57 -22.75
N HIS A 109 0.58 -15.57 -22.86
CA HIS A 109 0.74 -16.67 -23.81
C HIS A 109 2.11 -17.37 -23.73
N GLY A 110 2.66 -17.49 -22.50
CA GLY A 110 3.97 -18.10 -22.28
C GLY A 110 5.17 -17.19 -22.52
N TRP A 111 4.97 -15.89 -22.86
CA TRP A 111 6.02 -14.92 -23.11
C TRP A 111 5.90 -13.71 -22.18
N ILE A 112 7.05 -13.14 -21.86
CA ILE A 112 7.10 -11.87 -21.13
C ILE A 112 6.72 -10.75 -22.09
N THR A 113 5.67 -10.01 -21.76
CA THR A 113 5.09 -8.97 -22.62
C THR A 113 5.19 -7.61 -21.95
N VAL A 114 5.61 -6.59 -22.70
CA VAL A 114 5.62 -5.20 -22.25
C VAL A 114 4.18 -4.70 -22.17
N ILE A 115 3.73 -4.33 -20.98
CA ILE A 115 2.42 -3.71 -20.75
C ILE A 115 2.51 -2.23 -21.09
N SER A 116 3.52 -1.55 -20.55
CA SER A 116 3.80 -0.14 -20.84
C SER A 116 5.26 0.18 -20.51
N PRO A 117 6.00 0.90 -21.35
CA PRO A 117 7.23 1.56 -20.94
C PRO A 117 6.89 2.76 -20.05
N LEU A 118 7.67 2.95 -18.98
CA LEU A 118 7.48 4.09 -18.08
C LEU A 118 8.03 5.37 -18.73
N PRO A 119 7.35 6.52 -18.54
CA PRO A 119 7.80 7.80 -19.12
C PRO A 119 9.23 8.18 -18.72
N GLY A 120 10.02 8.63 -19.70
CA GLY A 120 11.38 9.10 -19.47
C GLY A 120 12.42 8.03 -19.15
N THR A 121 12.08 6.74 -19.21
CA THR A 121 12.99 5.63 -18.88
C THR A 121 13.77 5.11 -20.09
N PRO A 122 14.85 4.34 -19.86
CA PRO A 122 15.65 3.76 -20.94
C PRO A 122 14.85 2.91 -21.92
N GLY A 123 13.91 2.10 -21.43
CA GLY A 123 13.06 1.26 -22.28
C GLY A 123 12.19 2.09 -23.23
N MET A 124 11.60 3.18 -22.74
CA MET A 124 10.82 4.10 -23.56
C MET A 124 11.70 4.80 -24.60
N ARG A 125 12.87 5.31 -24.19
CA ARG A 125 13.80 5.98 -25.11
C ARG A 125 14.36 5.04 -26.17
N ALA A 126 14.54 3.76 -25.83
CA ALA A 126 14.95 2.74 -26.80
C ALA A 126 13.85 2.39 -27.82
N GLY A 127 12.60 2.79 -27.58
CA GLY A 127 11.48 2.53 -28.48
C GLY A 127 10.72 1.23 -28.21
N LEU A 128 10.80 0.70 -27.00
CA LEU A 128 9.91 -0.38 -26.55
C LEU A 128 8.46 0.13 -26.52
N GLN A 129 7.51 -0.74 -26.84
CA GLN A 129 6.10 -0.41 -26.98
C GLN A 129 5.24 -1.41 -26.21
N ALA A 130 4.05 -0.97 -25.82
CA ALA A 130 3.03 -1.86 -25.28
C ALA A 130 2.72 -2.98 -26.29
N GLY A 131 2.65 -4.22 -25.80
CA GLY A 131 2.43 -5.40 -26.63
C GLY A 131 3.70 -6.06 -27.20
N ASP A 132 4.88 -5.47 -27.01
CA ASP A 132 6.16 -6.12 -27.38
C ASP A 132 6.35 -7.39 -26.52
N GLN A 133 6.55 -8.52 -27.18
CA GLN A 133 6.90 -9.77 -26.49
C GLN A 133 8.43 -9.87 -26.40
N ILE A 134 8.98 -9.84 -25.22
CA ILE A 134 10.40 -10.05 -24.98
C ILE A 134 10.64 -11.55 -25.12
N ILE A 135 11.27 -11.98 -26.18
CA ILE A 135 11.51 -13.38 -26.51
C ILE A 135 12.91 -13.88 -26.08
N GLU A 136 13.83 -12.95 -25.83
CA GLU A 136 15.20 -13.27 -25.41
C GLU A 136 15.74 -12.15 -24.51
N VAL A 137 16.46 -12.52 -23.44
CA VAL A 137 17.22 -11.61 -22.56
C VAL A 137 18.62 -12.16 -22.40
N ASN A 138 19.65 -11.39 -22.80
CA ASN A 138 21.08 -11.76 -22.75
C ASN A 138 21.39 -13.13 -23.37
N GLY A 139 20.69 -13.52 -24.44
CA GLY A 139 20.88 -14.80 -25.14
C GLY A 139 20.03 -15.97 -24.57
N GLU A 140 19.32 -15.77 -23.46
CA GLU A 140 18.42 -16.78 -22.89
C GLU A 140 16.99 -16.54 -23.37
N THR A 141 16.29 -17.60 -23.80
CA THR A 141 14.88 -17.49 -24.17
C THR A 141 14.02 -17.22 -22.93
N THR A 142 13.04 -16.32 -23.07
CA THR A 142 12.09 -15.99 -22.00
C THR A 142 10.86 -16.89 -22.01
N LYS A 143 10.81 -17.87 -22.93
CA LYS A 143 9.70 -18.79 -23.01
C LYS A 143 9.52 -19.50 -21.67
N ASP A 144 8.31 -19.48 -21.17
CA ASP A 144 7.93 -20.08 -19.88
C ASP A 144 8.56 -19.47 -18.61
N TRP A 145 9.27 -18.34 -18.74
CA TRP A 145 9.66 -17.57 -17.58
C TRP A 145 8.42 -17.05 -16.84
N ASP A 146 8.49 -17.03 -15.51
CA ASP A 146 7.58 -16.25 -14.70
C ASP A 146 8.01 -14.76 -14.68
N THR A 147 7.14 -13.92 -14.15
CA THR A 147 7.40 -12.47 -14.06
C THR A 147 8.58 -12.17 -13.14
N ASP A 148 8.77 -12.92 -12.05
CA ASP A 148 9.85 -12.71 -11.09
C ASP A 148 11.22 -13.01 -11.73
N MET A 149 11.33 -14.09 -12.49
CA MET A 149 12.53 -14.42 -13.26
C MET A 149 12.86 -13.29 -14.26
N ALA A 150 11.85 -12.84 -15.01
CA ALA A 150 12.05 -11.75 -15.97
C ALA A 150 12.49 -10.45 -15.28
N VAL A 151 11.87 -10.08 -14.17
CA VAL A 151 12.25 -8.91 -13.35
C VAL A 151 13.69 -9.03 -12.89
N SER A 152 14.10 -10.20 -12.39
CA SER A 152 15.48 -10.43 -11.91
C SER A 152 16.54 -10.26 -13.02
N LYS A 153 16.23 -10.64 -14.26
CA LYS A 153 17.13 -10.55 -15.41
C LYS A 153 17.13 -9.16 -16.07
N LEU A 154 15.99 -8.48 -16.08
CA LEU A 154 15.85 -7.14 -16.68
C LEU A 154 16.40 -6.06 -15.74
N ARG A 155 16.30 -6.24 -14.42
CA ARG A 155 16.96 -5.39 -13.43
C ARG A 155 18.45 -5.65 -13.36
N GLY A 156 19.18 -4.76 -12.72
CA GLY A 156 20.61 -4.88 -12.47
C GLY A 156 21.24 -3.53 -12.14
N PRO A 157 22.54 -3.49 -11.86
CA PRO A 157 23.24 -2.28 -11.48
C PRO A 157 23.10 -1.17 -12.54
N LYS A 158 22.91 0.07 -12.09
CA LYS A 158 22.93 1.27 -12.93
C LYS A 158 24.21 1.30 -13.78
N GLY A 159 24.07 1.61 -15.06
CA GLY A 159 25.17 1.63 -16.04
C GLY A 159 25.48 0.28 -16.70
N SER A 160 24.95 -0.83 -16.18
CA SER A 160 25.08 -2.13 -16.85
C SER A 160 24.15 -2.23 -18.07
N VAL A 161 24.52 -3.06 -19.04
CA VAL A 161 23.75 -3.23 -20.28
C VAL A 161 22.93 -4.51 -20.21
N VAL A 162 21.68 -4.45 -20.69
CA VAL A 162 20.89 -5.64 -21.00
C VAL A 162 20.58 -5.69 -22.50
N ARG A 163 20.74 -6.87 -23.08
CA ARG A 163 20.39 -7.15 -24.49
C ARG A 163 19.10 -7.94 -24.52
N ILE A 164 18.11 -7.43 -25.24
CA ILE A 164 16.82 -8.12 -25.39
C ILE A 164 16.45 -8.22 -26.87
N LYS A 165 15.69 -9.26 -27.21
CA LYS A 165 15.00 -9.33 -28.50
C LYS A 165 13.51 -9.35 -28.27
N VAL A 166 12.77 -8.58 -29.05
CA VAL A 166 11.31 -8.53 -28.94
C VAL A 166 10.65 -8.95 -30.25
N ALA A 167 9.55 -9.69 -30.14
CA ALA A 167 8.62 -9.90 -31.23
C ALA A 167 7.52 -8.84 -31.13
N ARG A 168 7.31 -8.09 -32.20
CA ARG A 168 6.31 -7.01 -32.28
C ARG A 168 5.27 -7.34 -33.33
N GLY A 169 4.01 -7.19 -32.99
CA GLY A 169 2.91 -7.43 -33.92
C GLY A 169 3.04 -6.60 -35.21
N GLY A 170 3.02 -7.26 -36.37
CA GLY A 170 3.20 -6.64 -37.68
C GLY A 170 4.66 -6.43 -38.15
N VAL A 171 5.62 -7.01 -37.41
CA VAL A 171 7.04 -7.05 -37.80
C VAL A 171 7.49 -8.51 -37.85
N ASP A 172 7.96 -8.96 -39.03
CA ASP A 172 8.30 -10.37 -39.27
C ASP A 172 9.56 -10.84 -38.54
N GLN A 173 10.51 -9.93 -38.30
CA GLN A 173 11.79 -10.25 -37.68
C GLN A 173 11.84 -9.71 -36.23
N PRO A 174 12.41 -10.48 -35.28
CA PRO A 174 12.65 -9.99 -33.95
C PRO A 174 13.54 -8.72 -33.95
N ILE A 175 13.14 -7.74 -33.14
CA ILE A 175 13.84 -6.46 -33.02
C ILE A 175 14.84 -6.56 -31.85
N PRO A 176 16.15 -6.42 -32.11
CA PRO A 176 17.15 -6.38 -31.05
C PRO A 176 17.21 -5.00 -30.39
N PHE A 177 17.35 -4.97 -29.06
CA PHE A 177 17.61 -3.77 -28.27
C PHE A 177 18.82 -4.01 -27.38
N GLU A 178 19.68 -3.01 -27.26
CA GLU A 178 20.75 -2.92 -26.29
C GLU A 178 20.45 -1.71 -25.40
N ILE A 179 20.12 -1.94 -24.12
CA ILE A 179 19.61 -0.91 -23.23
C ILE A 179 20.51 -0.82 -22.01
N THR A 180 21.07 0.36 -21.78
CA THR A 180 21.80 0.66 -20.55
C THR A 180 20.80 0.88 -19.41
N ARG A 181 20.97 0.12 -18.32
CA ARG A 181 20.14 0.26 -17.14
C ARG A 181 20.41 1.59 -16.44
N GLU A 182 19.37 2.23 -16.02
CA GLU A 182 19.41 3.44 -15.19
C GLU A 182 18.70 3.21 -13.87
N GLU A 183 18.80 4.18 -13.00
CA GLU A 183 17.99 4.27 -11.81
C GLU A 183 16.56 4.63 -12.20
N ILE A 184 15.64 3.73 -11.91
CA ILE A 184 14.23 3.89 -12.22
C ILE A 184 13.53 4.30 -10.92
N HIS A 185 12.94 5.46 -10.95
CA HIS A 185 12.19 6.00 -9.84
C HIS A 185 10.73 5.54 -9.88
N ILE A 186 10.27 4.95 -8.78
CA ILE A 186 8.86 4.57 -8.58
C ILE A 186 8.16 5.76 -7.93
N GLN A 187 7.33 6.45 -8.69
CA GLN A 187 6.63 7.64 -8.22
C GLN A 187 5.68 7.31 -7.05
N ALA A 188 5.88 7.99 -5.92
CA ALA A 188 4.92 7.96 -4.82
C ALA A 188 3.67 8.79 -5.14
N VAL A 189 3.82 9.80 -5.99
CA VAL A 189 2.75 10.69 -6.48
C VAL A 189 2.62 10.57 -8.01
N PRO A 190 1.97 9.53 -8.53
CA PRO A 190 1.89 9.26 -9.97
C PRO A 190 0.93 10.21 -10.71
N SER A 191 0.02 10.89 -10.01
CA SER A 191 -1.00 11.70 -10.64
C SER A 191 -1.18 13.04 -9.92
N THR A 192 -0.93 14.14 -10.67
CA THR A 192 -1.09 15.52 -10.21
C THR A 192 -1.65 16.37 -11.34
N TYR A 193 -2.83 16.98 -11.16
CA TYR A 193 -3.46 17.82 -12.17
C TYR A 193 -4.46 18.82 -11.57
N MET A 194 -4.74 19.87 -12.35
CA MET A 194 -5.80 20.83 -12.03
C MET A 194 -7.16 20.31 -12.47
N MET A 195 -8.14 20.45 -11.60
CA MET A 195 -9.57 20.26 -11.87
C MET A 195 -10.25 21.60 -12.07
N ASP A 196 -11.49 21.56 -12.61
CA ASP A 196 -12.33 22.75 -12.75
C ASP A 196 -12.56 23.44 -11.41
N GLY A 197 -12.59 24.79 -11.45
CA GLY A 197 -12.81 25.62 -10.26
C GLY A 197 -11.57 25.81 -9.38
N ASN A 198 -10.39 25.70 -9.96
CA ASN A 198 -9.10 25.93 -9.30
C ASN A 198 -8.86 24.96 -8.13
N VAL A 199 -9.26 23.72 -8.28
CA VAL A 199 -9.01 22.63 -7.34
C VAL A 199 -7.87 21.77 -7.85
N GLY A 200 -6.84 21.56 -7.01
CA GLY A 200 -5.78 20.60 -7.31
C GLY A 200 -6.21 19.18 -6.95
N TYR A 201 -5.75 18.21 -7.72
CA TYR A 201 -5.84 16.79 -7.38
C TYR A 201 -4.44 16.20 -7.31
N VAL A 202 -4.15 15.48 -6.24
CA VAL A 202 -2.89 14.77 -6.02
C VAL A 202 -3.22 13.37 -5.53
N GLU A 203 -2.80 12.35 -6.27
CA GLU A 203 -2.86 10.97 -5.83
C GLU A 203 -1.51 10.55 -5.27
N MET A 204 -1.51 9.98 -4.07
CA MET A 204 -0.32 9.44 -3.41
C MET A 204 -0.56 7.97 -3.08
N VAL A 205 0.24 7.08 -3.68
CA VAL A 205 -0.01 5.63 -3.65
C VAL A 205 0.90 4.86 -2.69
N THR A 206 1.96 5.48 -2.17
CA THR A 206 2.88 4.85 -1.22
C THR A 206 3.64 5.88 -0.41
N PHE A 207 4.31 5.44 0.67
CA PHE A 207 5.24 6.23 1.47
C PHE A 207 6.66 5.65 1.33
N SER A 208 7.37 6.04 0.27
CA SER A 208 8.79 5.79 0.01
C SER A 208 9.65 6.98 0.43
N GLU A 209 10.97 6.84 0.36
CA GLU A 209 11.92 7.89 0.77
C GLU A 209 11.71 9.24 0.05
N SER A 210 11.19 9.24 -1.18
CA SER A 210 10.93 10.45 -1.99
C SER A 210 9.55 11.07 -1.78
N SER A 211 8.65 10.44 -1.06
CA SER A 211 7.22 10.76 -1.00
C SER A 211 6.92 12.19 -0.55
N THR A 212 7.62 12.66 0.49
CA THR A 212 7.42 14.01 1.01
C THR A 212 7.81 15.08 -0.01
N ASP A 213 8.94 14.90 -0.69
CA ASP A 213 9.42 15.85 -1.70
C ASP A 213 8.55 15.83 -2.96
N GLU A 214 8.03 14.68 -3.36
CA GLU A 214 7.11 14.58 -4.49
C GLU A 214 5.79 15.29 -4.19
N LEU A 215 5.20 15.03 -3.02
CA LEU A 215 3.95 15.67 -2.62
C LEU A 215 4.12 17.19 -2.51
N ARG A 216 5.20 17.65 -1.87
CA ARG A 216 5.49 19.08 -1.74
C ARG A 216 5.57 19.76 -3.12
N ARG A 217 6.37 19.20 -4.03
CA ARG A 217 6.50 19.72 -5.41
C ARG A 217 5.18 19.72 -6.16
N SER A 218 4.37 18.68 -6.01
CA SER A 218 3.04 18.58 -6.63
C SER A 218 2.10 19.69 -6.16
N ILE A 219 2.05 19.97 -4.85
CA ILE A 219 1.21 21.04 -4.31
C ILE A 219 1.74 22.42 -4.70
N GLU A 220 3.05 22.65 -4.68
CA GLU A 220 3.67 23.87 -5.16
C GLU A 220 3.34 24.15 -6.63
N GLN A 221 3.44 23.12 -7.48
CA GLN A 221 3.07 23.20 -8.91
C GLN A 221 1.59 23.57 -9.09
N LEU A 222 0.69 22.92 -8.36
CA LEU A 222 -0.76 23.21 -8.42
C LEU A 222 -1.05 24.64 -7.96
N ARG A 223 -0.41 25.13 -6.90
CA ARG A 223 -0.53 26.50 -6.44
C ARG A 223 -0.02 27.51 -7.47
N ALA A 224 1.10 27.22 -8.11
CA ALA A 224 1.62 28.04 -9.21
C ALA A 224 0.66 28.11 -10.41
N GLN A 225 -0.13 27.06 -10.63
CA GLN A 225 -1.20 27.00 -11.64
C GLN A 225 -2.51 27.66 -11.17
N GLY A 226 -2.57 28.17 -9.94
CA GLY A 226 -3.72 28.89 -9.40
C GLY A 226 -4.68 28.02 -8.56
N ALA A 227 -4.24 26.86 -8.07
CA ALA A 227 -5.06 26.07 -7.15
C ALA A 227 -5.34 26.84 -5.86
N ARG A 228 -6.59 26.84 -5.41
CA ARG A 228 -7.05 27.47 -4.17
C ARG A 228 -7.23 26.47 -3.03
N GLY A 229 -7.15 25.19 -3.30
CA GLY A 229 -7.20 24.06 -2.40
C GLY A 229 -6.88 22.78 -3.16
N ALA A 230 -6.65 21.68 -2.47
CA ALA A 230 -6.33 20.42 -3.10
C ALA A 230 -7.04 19.22 -2.45
N ILE A 231 -7.24 18.19 -3.27
CA ILE A 231 -7.58 16.83 -2.86
C ILE A 231 -6.27 16.06 -2.74
N LEU A 232 -6.00 15.47 -1.58
CA LEU A 232 -4.98 14.45 -1.39
C LEU A 232 -5.67 13.09 -1.35
N ASP A 233 -5.51 12.31 -2.40
CA ASP A 233 -6.15 11.01 -2.51
C ASP A 233 -5.22 9.92 -1.98
N LEU A 234 -5.59 9.34 -0.83
CA LEU A 234 -4.92 8.23 -0.17
C LEU A 234 -5.74 6.93 -0.24
N ARG A 235 -6.83 6.86 -1.00
CA ARG A 235 -7.75 5.72 -1.00
C ARG A 235 -7.08 4.40 -1.38
N ARG A 236 -6.04 4.43 -2.22
CA ARG A 236 -5.27 3.25 -2.68
C ARG A 236 -3.88 3.17 -2.04
N ASN A 237 -3.65 3.85 -0.92
CA ASN A 237 -2.34 3.93 -0.28
C ASN A 237 -2.22 2.96 0.91
N PRO A 238 -1.48 1.84 0.79
CA PRO A 238 -1.32 0.87 1.88
C PRO A 238 -0.34 1.33 2.98
N GLY A 239 0.22 2.53 2.84
CA GLY A 239 1.24 3.06 3.75
C GLY A 239 2.65 2.96 3.19
N GLY A 240 3.59 2.66 4.05
CA GLY A 240 5.02 2.59 3.78
C GLY A 240 5.83 3.07 4.98
N LEU A 241 6.87 3.84 4.75
CA LEU A 241 7.78 4.34 5.79
C LEU A 241 7.05 5.28 6.78
N LEU A 242 7.12 4.95 8.07
CA LEU A 242 6.54 5.77 9.14
C LEU A 242 7.11 7.19 9.14
N ASP A 243 8.42 7.34 8.97
CA ASP A 243 9.10 8.64 8.95
C ASP A 243 8.61 9.52 7.79
N GLN A 244 8.25 8.92 6.66
CA GLN A 244 7.65 9.64 5.54
C GLN A 244 6.21 10.05 5.85
N GLY A 245 5.43 9.21 6.54
CA GLY A 245 4.11 9.62 7.05
C GLY A 245 4.18 10.81 7.98
N VAL A 246 5.17 10.82 8.89
CA VAL A 246 5.44 11.97 9.77
C VAL A 246 5.83 13.21 8.96
N SER A 247 6.75 13.07 8.01
CA SER A 247 7.25 14.19 7.20
C SER A 247 6.18 14.78 6.26
N VAL A 248 5.30 13.93 5.72
CA VAL A 248 4.15 14.38 4.91
C VAL A 248 3.15 15.17 5.78
N ALA A 249 2.85 14.70 6.99
CA ALA A 249 1.99 15.45 7.90
C ALA A 249 2.63 16.78 8.33
N ASP A 250 3.95 16.80 8.52
CA ASP A 250 4.74 18.02 8.87
C ASP A 250 4.62 19.12 7.80
N LEU A 251 4.36 18.80 6.52
CA LEU A 251 4.11 19.81 5.49
C LEU A 251 2.93 20.73 5.81
N PHE A 252 1.96 20.24 6.57
CA PHE A 252 0.69 20.91 6.82
C PHE A 252 0.46 21.30 8.28
N LEU A 253 1.30 20.83 9.20
CA LEU A 253 1.15 21.08 10.63
C LEU A 253 2.08 22.18 11.11
N SER A 254 1.68 22.85 12.18
CA SER A 254 2.51 23.85 12.83
C SER A 254 3.57 23.18 13.69
N ARG A 255 4.75 23.79 13.75
CA ARG A 255 5.87 23.30 14.57
C ARG A 255 5.43 22.94 15.99
N GLY A 256 5.82 21.76 16.44
CA GLY A 256 5.52 21.24 17.78
C GLY A 256 4.20 20.50 17.91
N GLN A 257 3.32 20.55 16.91
CA GLN A 257 2.11 19.71 16.90
C GLN A 257 2.49 18.24 16.80
N THR A 258 1.87 17.40 17.63
CA THR A 258 2.08 15.95 17.60
C THR A 258 1.56 15.39 16.29
N VAL A 259 2.34 14.52 15.65
CA VAL A 259 1.89 13.76 14.48
C VAL A 259 1.42 12.36 14.90
N VAL A 260 2.24 11.66 15.67
CA VAL A 260 1.97 10.29 16.11
C VAL A 260 2.75 9.99 17.38
N GLU A 261 2.18 9.14 18.24
CA GLU A 261 2.86 8.55 19.40
C GLU A 261 2.94 7.03 19.21
N THR A 262 4.09 6.43 19.56
CA THR A 262 4.24 4.97 19.58
C THR A 262 4.40 4.48 21.01
N LYS A 263 3.82 3.32 21.33
CA LYS A 263 3.95 2.66 22.63
C LYS A 263 4.24 1.17 22.43
N GLY A 264 5.36 0.75 22.94
CA GLY A 264 5.83 -0.62 22.91
C GLY A 264 6.18 -1.15 24.28
N ARG A 265 6.58 -2.42 24.33
CA ARG A 265 6.98 -3.09 25.58
C ARG A 265 8.31 -2.56 26.12
N VAL A 266 9.24 -2.22 25.23
CA VAL A 266 10.56 -1.68 25.57
C VAL A 266 10.54 -0.15 25.45
N ALA A 267 11.32 0.53 26.29
CA ALA A 267 11.28 1.98 26.41
C ALA A 267 11.63 2.71 25.09
N GLU A 268 12.55 2.15 24.32
CA GLU A 268 13.02 2.69 23.04
C GLU A 268 11.92 2.76 21.99
N GLN A 269 10.86 1.96 22.14
CA GLN A 269 9.69 1.95 21.25
C GLN A 269 8.65 3.02 21.62
N ASN A 270 8.80 3.68 22.77
CA ASN A 270 7.91 4.74 23.23
C ASN A 270 8.42 6.10 22.70
N GLN A 271 7.90 6.50 21.55
CA GLN A 271 8.34 7.71 20.86
C GLN A 271 7.16 8.63 20.59
N ARG A 272 7.45 9.92 20.50
CA ARG A 272 6.50 10.95 20.08
C ARG A 272 7.12 11.74 18.93
N ALA A 273 6.53 11.61 17.75
CA ALA A 273 6.91 12.40 16.60
C ALA A 273 6.06 13.67 16.54
N VAL A 274 6.73 14.80 16.32
CA VAL A 274 6.10 16.13 16.23
C VAL A 274 6.51 16.80 14.93
N ALA A 275 5.67 17.71 14.44
CA ALA A 275 6.00 18.59 13.32
C ALA A 275 7.23 19.44 13.67
N ARG A 276 8.23 19.41 12.79
CA ARG A 276 9.53 20.09 12.99
C ARG A 276 9.59 21.45 12.31
N THR A 277 8.77 21.63 11.28
CA THR A 277 8.70 22.86 10.48
C THR A 277 7.41 23.64 10.76
N ALA A 278 7.30 24.85 10.23
CA ALA A 278 6.02 25.52 10.17
C ALA A 278 5.18 24.94 9.03
N ASP A 279 3.85 25.05 9.13
CA ASP A 279 2.94 24.72 8.01
C ASP A 279 3.44 25.40 6.73
N GLN A 280 3.79 24.62 5.72
CA GLN A 280 4.34 25.10 4.45
C GLN A 280 3.23 25.62 3.51
N PHE A 281 1.98 25.26 3.79
CA PHE A 281 0.81 25.64 3.01
C PHE A 281 -0.26 26.30 3.88
N PRO A 282 0.09 27.37 4.63
CA PRO A 282 -0.83 27.97 5.61
C PRO A 282 -2.07 28.51 4.90
N GLY A 283 -3.23 28.22 5.51
CA GLY A 283 -4.51 28.66 4.99
C GLY A 283 -5.00 27.94 3.71
N PHE A 284 -4.21 27.04 3.14
CA PHE A 284 -4.60 26.27 1.95
C PHE A 284 -5.55 25.13 2.33
N PRO A 285 -6.82 25.16 1.85
CA PRO A 285 -7.79 24.11 2.13
C PRO A 285 -7.34 22.75 1.57
N LEU A 286 -7.46 21.71 2.38
CA LEU A 286 -7.10 20.35 2.00
C LEU A 286 -8.24 19.38 2.34
N VAL A 287 -8.63 18.56 1.38
CA VAL A 287 -9.49 17.39 1.58
C VAL A 287 -8.63 16.14 1.41
N VAL A 288 -8.65 15.24 2.39
CA VAL A 288 -7.98 13.95 2.32
C VAL A 288 -9.02 12.89 2.00
N LEU A 289 -8.91 12.24 0.85
CA LEU A 289 -9.74 11.09 0.51
C LEU A 289 -9.14 9.81 1.08
N VAL A 290 -9.95 9.04 1.78
CA VAL A 290 -9.55 7.77 2.41
C VAL A 290 -10.53 6.65 2.10
N GLY A 291 -10.06 5.41 2.21
CA GLY A 291 -10.87 4.23 1.98
C GLY A 291 -10.30 2.98 2.68
N PRO A 292 -10.93 1.82 2.49
CA PRO A 292 -10.50 0.58 3.15
C PRO A 292 -9.07 0.12 2.84
N GLN A 293 -8.47 0.61 1.76
CA GLN A 293 -7.08 0.33 1.41
C GLN A 293 -6.09 1.37 1.95
N SER A 294 -6.59 2.48 2.53
CA SER A 294 -5.73 3.44 3.24
C SER A 294 -5.24 2.81 4.54
N ALA A 295 -3.94 2.56 4.68
CA ALA A 295 -3.40 1.85 5.82
C ALA A 295 -2.11 2.50 6.38
N SER A 296 -1.78 2.20 7.66
CA SER A 296 -0.48 2.52 8.27
C SER A 296 -0.10 4.01 8.14
N ALA A 297 0.98 4.36 7.40
CA ALA A 297 1.43 5.74 7.22
C ALA A 297 0.35 6.67 6.62
N ALA A 298 -0.51 6.14 5.74
CA ALA A 298 -1.66 6.90 5.22
C ALA A 298 -2.67 7.25 6.33
N GLU A 299 -2.86 6.33 7.28
CA GLU A 299 -3.73 6.57 8.44
C GLU A 299 -3.09 7.53 9.44
N ILE A 300 -1.75 7.52 9.58
CA ILE A 300 -1.02 8.52 10.39
C ILE A 300 -1.26 9.92 9.84
N VAL A 301 -1.10 10.11 8.52
CA VAL A 301 -1.35 11.42 7.87
C VAL A 301 -2.80 11.84 8.03
N ALA A 302 -3.75 10.98 7.66
CA ALA A 302 -5.17 11.29 7.77
C ALA A 302 -5.59 11.60 9.21
N GLY A 303 -5.15 10.78 10.18
CA GLY A 303 -5.46 10.95 11.59
C GLY A 303 -4.84 12.21 12.21
N ALA A 304 -3.58 12.51 11.87
CA ALA A 304 -2.91 13.71 12.37
C ALA A 304 -3.59 14.98 11.84
N LEU A 305 -3.88 15.04 10.55
CA LEU A 305 -4.54 16.20 9.94
C LEU A 305 -5.99 16.37 10.40
N GLN A 306 -6.70 15.26 10.66
CA GLN A 306 -8.05 15.27 11.22
C GLN A 306 -8.06 15.77 12.66
N ASP A 307 -7.17 15.26 13.51
CA ASP A 307 -7.11 15.59 14.94
C ASP A 307 -6.74 17.06 15.19
N HIS A 308 -5.92 17.63 14.29
CA HIS A 308 -5.56 19.04 14.34
C HIS A 308 -6.50 19.97 13.57
N ASP A 309 -7.62 19.46 13.05
CA ASP A 309 -8.58 20.24 12.23
C ASP A 309 -7.91 20.94 11.03
N ARG A 310 -6.83 20.34 10.51
CA ARG A 310 -6.06 20.90 9.40
C ARG A 310 -6.61 20.53 8.02
N ALA A 311 -7.16 19.33 7.91
CA ALA A 311 -7.79 18.84 6.68
C ALA A 311 -9.12 18.14 6.99
N LEU A 312 -10.05 18.21 6.03
CA LEU A 312 -11.30 17.45 6.09
C LEU A 312 -11.04 16.05 5.52
N VAL A 313 -11.32 15.02 6.29
CA VAL A 313 -11.20 13.63 5.87
C VAL A 313 -12.55 13.16 5.30
N VAL A 314 -12.55 12.70 4.06
CA VAL A 314 -13.74 12.29 3.30
C VAL A 314 -13.56 10.90 2.74
N GLY A 315 -14.61 10.10 2.72
CA GLY A 315 -14.57 8.76 2.13
C GLY A 315 -15.15 7.68 3.03
N ARG A 316 -14.44 6.57 3.18
CA ARG A 316 -14.82 5.42 4.01
C ARG A 316 -13.78 5.14 5.07
N THR A 317 -14.17 4.42 6.14
CA THR A 317 -13.26 4.00 7.20
C THR A 317 -12.03 3.30 6.60
N THR A 318 -10.86 3.66 7.13
CA THR A 318 -9.58 3.11 6.67
C THR A 318 -9.35 1.70 7.19
N TYR A 319 -8.24 1.08 6.79
CA TYR A 319 -7.92 -0.32 7.09
C TYR A 319 -7.82 -0.64 8.60
N GLY A 320 -7.21 0.22 9.39
CA GLY A 320 -7.03 0.01 10.83
C GLY A 320 -5.71 -0.69 11.21
N LYS A 321 -4.60 -0.37 10.53
CA LYS A 321 -3.26 -0.87 10.88
C LYS A 321 -2.55 0.10 11.83
N GLY A 322 -2.76 -0.09 13.14
CA GLY A 322 -2.14 0.71 14.21
C GLY A 322 -0.87 0.12 14.80
N SER A 323 -0.21 -0.82 14.12
CA SER A 323 1.00 -1.51 14.56
C SER A 323 2.25 -0.99 13.86
N VAL A 324 3.39 -1.05 14.58
CA VAL A 324 4.73 -0.70 14.08
C VAL A 324 5.57 -1.95 14.02
N GLN A 325 6.18 -2.23 12.87
CA GLN A 325 7.08 -3.35 12.66
C GLN A 325 8.54 -2.89 12.69
N THR A 326 9.39 -3.69 13.33
CA THR A 326 10.84 -3.55 13.31
C THR A 326 11.44 -4.76 12.60
N LEU A 327 12.45 -4.51 11.76
CA LEU A 327 13.18 -5.54 11.03
C LEU A 327 14.45 -5.90 11.78
N TYR A 328 14.64 -7.18 12.04
CA TYR A 328 15.86 -7.73 12.66
C TYR A 328 16.56 -8.66 11.67
N PRO A 329 17.85 -8.43 11.37
CA PRO A 329 18.59 -9.33 10.50
C PRO A 329 18.78 -10.70 11.17
N LEU A 330 18.60 -11.75 10.38
CA LEU A 330 18.86 -13.13 10.76
C LEU A 330 20.01 -13.70 9.92
N GLN A 331 20.35 -14.96 10.15
CA GLN A 331 21.35 -15.66 9.34
C GLN A 331 20.83 -15.95 7.93
N ALA A 332 21.74 -16.17 6.98
CA ALA A 332 21.45 -16.53 5.59
C ALA A 332 20.55 -15.50 4.85
N ASP A 333 20.83 -14.21 5.07
CA ASP A 333 20.09 -13.08 4.45
C ASP A 333 18.56 -13.09 4.70
N ASN A 334 18.14 -13.77 5.77
CA ASN A 334 16.76 -13.71 6.23
C ASN A 334 16.56 -12.54 7.21
N TRP A 335 15.32 -12.11 7.35
CA TRP A 335 14.93 -11.04 8.25
C TRP A 335 13.72 -11.46 9.07
N LEU A 336 13.67 -11.05 10.33
CA LEU A 336 12.50 -11.18 11.16
C LEU A 336 11.80 -9.81 11.24
N LYS A 337 10.61 -9.74 10.70
CA LYS A 337 9.70 -8.60 10.83
C LYS A 337 8.83 -8.82 12.05
N VAL A 338 8.91 -7.94 13.05
CA VAL A 338 8.21 -8.10 14.34
C VAL A 338 7.41 -6.85 14.66
N THR A 339 6.17 -7.02 15.08
CA THR A 339 5.40 -5.94 15.69
C THR A 339 5.96 -5.60 17.06
N THR A 340 6.57 -4.43 17.18
CA THR A 340 7.26 -3.97 18.40
C THR A 340 6.52 -2.89 19.16
N ALA A 341 5.60 -2.17 18.51
CA ALA A 341 4.81 -1.12 19.13
C ALA A 341 3.43 -0.98 18.47
N ARG A 342 2.56 -0.25 19.14
CA ARG A 342 1.34 0.31 18.57
C ARG A 342 1.47 1.83 18.50
N TRP A 343 0.84 2.43 17.50
CA TRP A 343 0.83 3.88 17.37
C TRP A 343 -0.56 4.47 17.65
N TYR A 344 -0.56 5.74 18.01
CA TYR A 344 -1.73 6.50 18.45
C TYR A 344 -1.72 7.87 17.76
N THR A 345 -2.89 8.36 17.42
CA THR A 345 -3.08 9.69 16.84
C THR A 345 -2.79 10.80 17.87
N PRO A 346 -2.68 12.08 17.46
CA PRO A 346 -2.40 13.20 18.37
C PRO A 346 -3.34 13.30 19.59
N VAL A 347 -4.61 12.96 19.44
CA VAL A 347 -5.57 12.96 20.57
C VAL A 347 -5.61 11.62 21.33
N GLY A 348 -4.70 10.69 21.02
CA GLY A 348 -4.52 9.43 21.74
C GLY A 348 -5.43 8.29 21.25
N ARG A 349 -6.06 8.40 20.09
CA ARG A 349 -6.87 7.31 19.51
C ARG A 349 -5.98 6.14 19.08
N SER A 350 -6.35 4.93 19.49
CA SER A 350 -5.89 3.73 18.81
C SER A 350 -6.80 3.48 17.61
N ILE A 351 -6.21 3.23 16.46
CA ILE A 351 -6.97 2.88 15.25
C ILE A 351 -6.88 1.39 14.94
N GLN A 352 -6.13 0.64 15.76
CA GLN A 352 -5.91 -0.78 15.53
C GLN A 352 -7.21 -1.54 15.46
N LYS A 353 -7.45 -2.23 14.35
CA LYS A 353 -8.53 -3.20 14.21
C LYS A 353 -8.19 -4.43 15.06
N PRO A 354 -9.13 -4.95 15.89
CA PRO A 354 -8.89 -6.18 16.62
C PRO A 354 -8.57 -7.33 15.66
N TYR A 355 -7.48 -8.06 15.92
CA TYR A 355 -7.22 -9.34 15.28
C TYR A 355 -7.70 -10.45 16.20
N GLY A 356 -8.49 -11.38 15.69
CA GLY A 356 -8.84 -12.63 16.38
C GLY A 356 -8.09 -13.80 15.73
N ILE A 357 -7.89 -14.89 16.47
CA ILE A 357 -7.32 -16.15 15.96
C ILE A 357 -8.16 -16.69 14.79
N ASP A 358 -9.44 -16.32 14.75
CA ASP A 358 -10.40 -16.72 13.71
C ASP A 358 -10.61 -15.66 12.61
N ALA A 359 -9.92 -14.53 12.65
CA ALA A 359 -10.01 -13.53 11.59
C ALA A 359 -9.13 -13.96 10.40
N PRO A 360 -9.63 -13.92 9.15
CA PRO A 360 -8.79 -14.21 8.00
C PRO A 360 -7.60 -13.25 8.01
N HIS A 361 -6.38 -13.82 7.97
CA HIS A 361 -5.14 -13.05 7.94
C HIS A 361 -5.13 -12.18 6.67
N PRO A 362 -5.11 -10.85 6.78
CA PRO A 362 -4.97 -10.01 5.60
C PRO A 362 -3.57 -10.22 5.04
N VAL A 363 -3.48 -10.70 3.82
CA VAL A 363 -2.23 -10.74 3.06
C VAL A 363 -1.88 -9.30 2.69
N GLU A 364 -0.67 -8.86 2.97
CA GLU A 364 -0.19 -7.52 2.63
C GLU A 364 -0.25 -7.38 1.09
N GLY A 365 -1.13 -6.51 0.59
CA GLY A 365 -1.36 -6.31 -0.85
C GLY A 365 -2.72 -6.78 -1.38
N ASP A 366 -3.46 -7.57 -0.63
CA ASP A 366 -4.82 -7.94 -1.03
C ASP A 366 -5.83 -6.85 -0.66
N ALA A 367 -6.79 -6.62 -1.55
CA ALA A 367 -7.92 -5.77 -1.23
C ALA A 367 -8.64 -6.34 0.01
N PRO A 368 -8.91 -5.52 1.05
CA PRO A 368 -9.58 -6.01 2.24
C PRO A 368 -10.93 -6.64 1.84
N ALA A 369 -11.16 -7.86 2.32
CA ALA A 369 -12.46 -8.49 2.23
C ALA A 369 -13.51 -7.56 2.85
N ALA A 370 -14.72 -7.55 2.30
CA ALA A 370 -15.82 -6.76 2.85
C ALA A 370 -15.94 -7.03 4.35
N GLU A 371 -16.05 -5.96 5.15
CA GLU A 371 -16.18 -6.08 6.61
C GLU A 371 -17.34 -7.00 6.97
N PRO A 372 -17.15 -7.98 7.89
CA PRO A 372 -18.28 -8.69 8.48
C PRO A 372 -19.14 -7.66 9.22
N ALA A 373 -20.42 -7.62 8.94
CA ALA A 373 -21.40 -6.71 9.57
C ALA A 373 -21.44 -6.77 11.12
N ALA A 374 -20.81 -7.77 11.71
CA ALA A 374 -20.72 -7.95 13.17
C ALA A 374 -19.76 -6.97 13.87
N LEU A 375 -18.79 -6.35 13.16
CA LEU A 375 -17.83 -5.40 13.75
C LEU A 375 -18.37 -3.96 13.82
N GLU A 376 -19.50 -3.67 13.20
CA GLU A 376 -20.12 -2.33 13.24
C GLU A 376 -20.90 -2.05 14.56
N GLN A 377 -21.14 -3.06 15.41
CA GLN A 377 -22.01 -2.94 16.59
C GLN A 377 -21.28 -2.63 17.91
N GLU A 378 -19.95 -2.58 17.94
CA GLU A 378 -19.23 -2.15 19.13
C GLU A 378 -19.24 -0.63 19.27
N GLU A 379 -19.60 -0.10 20.44
CA GLU A 379 -19.47 1.32 20.78
C GLU A 379 -17.99 1.76 20.64
N LYS A 380 -17.71 2.58 19.62
CA LYS A 380 -16.36 3.09 19.37
C LYS A 380 -16.04 4.23 20.35
N PRO A 381 -14.85 4.23 20.96
CA PRO A 381 -14.48 5.30 21.89
C PRO A 381 -14.41 6.66 21.18
N GLU A 382 -15.03 7.66 21.83
CA GLU A 382 -15.05 9.03 21.32
C GLU A 382 -13.87 9.84 21.85
N TYR A 383 -13.32 10.66 20.98
CA TYR A 383 -12.25 11.63 21.26
C TYR A 383 -12.64 13.00 20.74
N ARG A 384 -11.87 14.03 21.13
CA ARG A 384 -12.09 15.40 20.70
C ARG A 384 -10.88 15.93 19.94
N THR A 385 -11.13 16.51 18.76
CA THR A 385 -10.11 17.22 17.99
C THR A 385 -9.67 18.51 18.69
N ALA A 386 -8.68 19.21 18.13
CA ALA A 386 -8.21 20.49 18.65
C ALA A 386 -9.33 21.56 18.74
N SER A 387 -10.31 21.55 17.83
CA SER A 387 -11.47 22.46 17.87
C SER A 387 -12.68 21.88 18.62
N GLY A 388 -12.57 20.70 19.21
CA GLY A 388 -13.63 20.04 19.99
C GLY A 388 -14.62 19.20 19.17
N ARG A 389 -14.37 18.93 17.88
CA ARG A 389 -15.17 17.99 17.08
C ARG A 389 -15.02 16.57 17.60
N THR A 390 -16.08 15.78 17.53
CA THR A 390 -16.02 14.35 17.88
C THR A 390 -15.36 13.57 16.76
N VAL A 391 -14.40 12.72 17.12
CA VAL A 391 -13.78 11.73 16.23
C VAL A 391 -13.74 10.38 16.94
N LEU A 392 -13.83 9.29 16.18
CA LEU A 392 -13.93 7.93 16.72
C LEU A 392 -12.58 7.23 16.71
N GLY A 393 -12.32 6.41 17.72
CA GLY A 393 -11.21 5.47 17.78
C GLY A 393 -11.66 4.05 17.45
N GLY A 394 -10.69 3.13 17.26
CA GLY A 394 -10.95 1.71 16.96
C GLY A 394 -11.32 1.44 15.50
N GLY A 395 -10.66 0.45 14.89
CA GLY A 395 -11.00 -0.04 13.55
C GLY A 395 -10.75 0.91 12.37
N GLY A 396 -9.69 1.72 12.43
CA GLY A 396 -9.30 2.66 11.36
C GLY A 396 -9.62 4.12 11.66
N ILE A 397 -9.27 5.02 10.71
CA ILE A 397 -9.67 6.42 10.74
C ILE A 397 -11.07 6.54 10.15
N HIS A 398 -12.01 7.03 10.94
CA HIS A 398 -13.37 7.35 10.50
C HIS A 398 -13.38 8.72 9.83
N PRO A 399 -13.85 8.83 8.58
CA PRO A 399 -13.89 10.11 7.89
C PRO A 399 -14.89 11.08 8.54
N ASP A 400 -14.62 12.38 8.44
CA ASP A 400 -15.54 13.44 8.87
C ASP A 400 -16.82 13.48 8.03
N LEU A 401 -16.70 13.07 6.78
CA LEU A 401 -17.82 12.97 5.85
C LEU A 401 -17.77 11.60 5.17
N VAL A 402 -18.67 10.72 5.58
CA VAL A 402 -18.82 9.38 5.00
C VAL A 402 -19.46 9.48 3.63
N THR A 403 -18.88 8.77 2.66
CA THR A 403 -19.35 8.69 1.30
C THR A 403 -19.94 7.32 0.99
N THR A 404 -20.86 7.28 0.04
CA THR A 404 -21.28 6.03 -0.59
C THR A 404 -20.45 5.88 -1.85
N PRO A 405 -19.63 4.83 -1.97
CA PRO A 405 -18.85 4.61 -3.18
C PRO A 405 -19.78 4.39 -4.37
N ASP A 406 -19.27 4.63 -5.58
CA ASP A 406 -19.93 4.16 -6.80
C ASP A 406 -19.91 2.62 -6.77
N THR A 407 -20.97 2.06 -6.21
CA THR A 407 -21.06 0.60 -6.05
C THR A 407 -21.38 -0.03 -7.39
N LEU A 408 -20.75 -1.17 -7.63
CA LEU A 408 -21.13 -2.04 -8.74
C LEU A 408 -22.61 -2.41 -8.61
N THR A 409 -23.34 -2.30 -9.70
CA THR A 409 -24.71 -2.81 -9.79
C THR A 409 -24.69 -4.34 -9.67
N GLN A 410 -25.84 -4.95 -9.38
CA GLN A 410 -25.93 -6.41 -9.33
C GLN A 410 -25.45 -7.07 -10.64
N PRO A 411 -25.85 -6.62 -11.84
CA PRO A 411 -25.34 -7.17 -13.09
C PRO A 411 -23.83 -7.03 -13.26
N GLU A 412 -23.25 -5.90 -12.84
CA GLU A 412 -21.79 -5.68 -12.90
C GLU A 412 -21.04 -6.64 -11.98
N ARG A 413 -21.54 -6.90 -10.78
CA ARG A 413 -20.95 -7.90 -9.86
C ARG A 413 -20.98 -9.31 -10.46
N GLU A 414 -22.11 -9.71 -11.01
CA GLU A 414 -22.27 -11.03 -11.65
C GLU A 414 -21.32 -11.17 -12.84
N PHE A 415 -21.19 -10.13 -13.65
CA PHE A 415 -20.26 -10.10 -14.77
C PHE A 415 -18.80 -10.23 -14.31
N LEU A 416 -18.39 -9.49 -13.28
CA LEU A 416 -17.03 -9.55 -12.72
C LEU A 416 -16.72 -10.91 -12.10
N GLN A 417 -17.67 -11.55 -11.43
CA GLN A 417 -17.51 -12.92 -10.92
C GLN A 417 -17.29 -13.93 -12.06
N ASP A 418 -17.97 -13.74 -13.20
CA ASP A 418 -17.73 -14.58 -14.37
C ASP A 418 -16.34 -14.32 -14.97
N LEU A 419 -15.90 -13.07 -15.04
CA LEU A 419 -14.55 -12.72 -15.51
C LEU A 419 -13.43 -13.32 -14.64
N GLN A 420 -13.61 -13.41 -13.33
CA GLN A 420 -12.63 -14.02 -12.43
C GLN A 420 -12.32 -15.48 -12.77
N LYS A 421 -13.28 -16.20 -13.34
CA LYS A 421 -13.10 -17.59 -13.78
C LYS A 421 -12.11 -17.73 -14.95
N HIS A 422 -11.89 -16.66 -15.69
CA HIS A 422 -11.00 -16.63 -16.86
C HIS A 422 -9.56 -16.15 -16.55
N GLY A 423 -9.27 -15.78 -15.28
CA GLY A 423 -7.94 -15.40 -14.83
C GLY A 423 -7.30 -14.29 -15.69
N SER A 424 -6.09 -14.54 -16.19
CA SER A 424 -5.35 -13.58 -17.02
C SER A 424 -5.93 -13.40 -18.43
N ALA A 425 -6.76 -14.32 -18.95
CA ALA A 425 -7.25 -14.26 -20.33
C ALA A 425 -8.05 -12.98 -20.62
N TYR A 426 -8.83 -12.50 -19.63
CA TYR A 426 -9.53 -11.22 -19.76
C TYR A 426 -8.54 -10.04 -19.87
N THR A 427 -7.56 -9.97 -18.98
CA THR A 427 -6.55 -8.90 -19.00
C THR A 427 -5.74 -8.91 -20.28
N ASP A 428 -5.46 -10.09 -20.83
CA ASP A 428 -4.75 -10.28 -22.09
C ASP A 428 -5.55 -9.77 -23.29
N ALA A 429 -6.83 -10.18 -23.35
CA ALA A 429 -7.73 -9.72 -24.40
C ALA A 429 -7.93 -8.21 -24.37
N ARG A 430 -8.08 -7.63 -23.18
CA ARG A 430 -8.23 -6.18 -22.97
C ARG A 430 -7.01 -5.40 -23.45
N LEU A 431 -5.80 -5.82 -23.08
CA LEU A 431 -4.58 -5.18 -23.55
C LEU A 431 -4.43 -5.31 -25.06
N SER A 432 -4.63 -6.51 -25.60
CA SER A 432 -4.53 -6.78 -27.04
C SER A 432 -5.52 -5.93 -27.83
N PHE A 433 -6.73 -5.78 -27.33
CA PHE A 433 -7.74 -4.91 -27.92
C PHE A 433 -7.31 -3.44 -27.88
N ALA A 434 -6.86 -2.94 -26.73
CA ALA A 434 -6.42 -1.54 -26.59
C ALA A 434 -5.26 -1.22 -27.53
N VAL A 435 -4.24 -2.07 -27.59
CA VAL A 435 -3.10 -1.92 -28.51
C VAL A 435 -3.53 -1.94 -29.98
N SER A 436 -4.39 -2.89 -30.37
CA SER A 436 -4.91 -2.99 -31.73
C SER A 436 -5.75 -1.77 -32.12
N TYR A 437 -6.63 -1.32 -31.20
CA TYR A 437 -7.46 -0.15 -31.41
C TYR A 437 -6.63 1.12 -31.62
N LEU A 438 -5.61 1.33 -30.78
CA LEU A 438 -4.71 2.49 -30.91
C LEU A 438 -3.92 2.49 -32.22
N ARG A 439 -3.54 1.32 -32.72
CA ARG A 439 -2.83 1.18 -33.99
C ARG A 439 -3.73 1.55 -35.17
N THR A 440 -5.04 1.19 -35.13
CA THR A 440 -6.02 1.51 -36.18
C THR A 440 -6.61 2.90 -36.06
N THR A 441 -6.46 3.55 -34.89
CA THR A 441 -7.03 4.86 -34.60
C THR A 441 -5.96 5.82 -34.04
N PRO A 442 -4.91 6.15 -34.80
CA PRO A 442 -3.77 6.94 -34.29
C PRO A 442 -4.17 8.37 -33.89
N GLY A 443 -5.23 8.92 -34.46
CA GLY A 443 -5.74 10.28 -34.22
C GLY A 443 -6.65 10.43 -32.98
N ILE A 444 -6.86 9.36 -32.18
CA ILE A 444 -7.68 9.45 -30.98
C ILE A 444 -7.11 10.51 -30.01
N GLN A 445 -7.99 11.32 -29.42
CA GLN A 445 -7.65 12.40 -28.50
C GLN A 445 -7.97 12.02 -27.04
N PRO A 446 -7.30 12.63 -26.04
CA PRO A 446 -7.75 12.51 -24.64
C PRO A 446 -9.21 12.91 -24.48
N GLY A 447 -9.95 12.21 -23.60
CA GLY A 447 -11.38 12.50 -23.40
C GLY A 447 -12.31 11.89 -24.46
N PHE A 448 -11.83 11.05 -25.36
CA PHE A 448 -12.67 10.32 -26.33
C PHE A 448 -13.81 9.57 -25.62
N ALA A 449 -14.99 9.52 -26.25
CA ALA A 449 -16.09 8.71 -25.76
C ALA A 449 -15.91 7.24 -26.18
N VAL A 450 -16.07 6.31 -25.24
CA VAL A 450 -16.22 4.90 -25.59
C VAL A 450 -17.62 4.68 -26.12
N THR A 451 -17.71 4.20 -27.35
CA THR A 451 -19.00 3.97 -28.02
C THR A 451 -19.48 2.54 -27.83
N THR A 452 -20.78 2.30 -28.03
CA THR A 452 -21.34 0.94 -28.05
C THR A 452 -20.64 0.06 -29.07
N ALA A 453 -20.33 0.61 -30.25
CA ALA A 453 -19.57 -0.12 -31.29
C ALA A 453 -18.18 -0.58 -30.81
N MET A 454 -17.47 0.24 -30.00
CA MET A 454 -16.21 -0.17 -29.38
C MET A 454 -16.43 -1.29 -28.36
N ALA A 455 -17.46 -1.20 -27.53
CA ALA A 455 -17.80 -2.25 -26.58
C ALA A 455 -18.19 -3.56 -27.29
N ASP A 456 -18.94 -3.51 -28.37
CA ASP A 456 -19.28 -4.67 -29.20
C ASP A 456 -18.02 -5.32 -29.82
N ALA A 457 -17.15 -4.50 -30.39
CA ALA A 457 -15.87 -4.98 -30.93
C ALA A 457 -15.02 -5.65 -29.85
N PHE A 458 -15.01 -5.08 -28.64
CA PHE A 458 -14.32 -5.67 -27.50
C PHE A 458 -14.94 -6.99 -27.04
N TYR A 459 -16.26 -7.12 -27.02
CA TYR A 459 -16.94 -8.39 -26.77
C TYR A 459 -16.46 -9.49 -27.73
N HIS A 460 -16.43 -9.18 -29.03
CA HIS A 460 -15.93 -10.13 -30.02
C HIS A 460 -14.45 -10.51 -29.80
N ALA A 461 -13.64 -9.55 -29.39
CA ALA A 461 -12.24 -9.82 -29.05
C ALA A 461 -12.10 -10.73 -27.82
N LEU A 462 -12.96 -10.57 -26.81
CA LEU A 462 -13.03 -11.45 -25.64
C LEU A 462 -13.35 -12.90 -26.06
N VAL A 463 -14.39 -13.08 -26.87
CA VAL A 463 -14.79 -14.40 -27.38
C VAL A 463 -13.68 -15.06 -28.19
N GLN A 464 -13.01 -14.31 -29.07
CA GLN A 464 -11.87 -14.80 -29.85
C GLN A 464 -10.66 -15.19 -28.98
N ALA A 465 -10.48 -14.52 -27.84
CA ALA A 465 -9.45 -14.84 -26.85
C ALA A 465 -9.84 -16.01 -25.94
N GLY A 466 -11.00 -16.66 -26.14
CA GLY A 466 -11.46 -17.76 -25.32
C GLY A 466 -12.09 -17.34 -23.99
N VAL A 467 -12.36 -16.04 -23.81
CA VAL A 467 -13.09 -15.54 -22.64
C VAL A 467 -14.59 -15.72 -22.90
N SER A 468 -15.14 -16.80 -22.35
CA SER A 468 -16.57 -17.12 -22.49
C SER A 468 -17.41 -16.27 -21.55
N VAL A 469 -18.05 -15.23 -22.07
CA VAL A 469 -18.93 -14.33 -21.32
C VAL A 469 -20.32 -14.37 -21.96
N ASP A 470 -21.32 -14.52 -21.11
CA ASP A 470 -22.73 -14.42 -21.54
C ASP A 470 -23.02 -13.01 -22.08
N ARG A 471 -23.58 -12.92 -23.29
CA ARG A 471 -23.82 -11.64 -23.96
C ARG A 471 -24.80 -10.74 -23.19
N ASP A 472 -25.85 -11.32 -22.61
CA ASP A 472 -26.83 -10.56 -21.84
C ASP A 472 -26.23 -9.97 -20.57
N LYS A 473 -25.35 -10.73 -19.87
CA LYS A 473 -24.61 -10.21 -18.71
C LYS A 473 -23.64 -9.09 -19.12
N TYR A 474 -22.94 -9.25 -20.23
CA TYR A 474 -22.04 -8.24 -20.77
C TYR A 474 -22.79 -6.93 -21.07
N ASP A 475 -23.93 -7.02 -21.76
CA ASP A 475 -24.75 -5.86 -22.11
C ASP A 475 -25.32 -5.14 -20.88
N ARG A 476 -25.70 -5.88 -19.85
CA ARG A 476 -26.15 -5.31 -18.57
C ARG A 476 -25.01 -4.70 -17.76
N ALA A 477 -23.77 -5.12 -17.97
CA ALA A 477 -22.58 -4.55 -17.36
C ALA A 477 -21.89 -3.45 -18.20
N GLN A 478 -22.54 -2.98 -19.27
CA GLN A 478 -21.96 -2.08 -20.28
C GLN A 478 -21.35 -0.80 -19.68
N ARG A 479 -21.96 -0.25 -18.62
CA ARG A 479 -21.40 0.91 -17.90
C ARG A 479 -19.98 0.63 -17.40
N TRP A 480 -19.79 -0.49 -16.72
CA TRP A 480 -18.48 -0.91 -16.21
C TRP A 480 -17.50 -1.19 -17.35
N VAL A 481 -17.94 -1.93 -18.37
CA VAL A 481 -17.11 -2.28 -19.54
C VAL A 481 -16.60 -1.03 -20.25
N MET A 482 -17.46 -0.03 -20.49
CA MET A 482 -17.05 1.21 -21.15
C MET A 482 -16.04 2.02 -20.32
N ARG A 483 -16.22 2.04 -18.99
CA ARG A 483 -15.25 2.70 -18.07
C ARG A 483 -13.90 1.98 -18.08
N ASP A 484 -13.89 0.66 -17.94
CA ASP A 484 -12.70 -0.15 -17.95
C ASP A 484 -11.94 -0.03 -19.28
N LEU A 485 -12.64 -0.14 -20.40
CA LEU A 485 -12.06 0.00 -21.72
C LEU A 485 -11.50 1.40 -21.97
N GLY A 486 -12.25 2.43 -21.57
CA GLY A 486 -11.83 3.83 -21.65
C GLY A 486 -10.57 4.10 -20.81
N TYR A 487 -10.52 3.58 -19.59
CA TYR A 487 -9.34 3.65 -18.73
C TYR A 487 -8.12 3.02 -19.40
N TYR A 488 -8.26 1.78 -19.91
CA TYR A 488 -7.13 1.04 -20.46
C TYR A 488 -6.59 1.59 -21.78
N ILE A 489 -7.46 2.07 -22.66
CA ILE A 489 -7.02 2.74 -23.91
C ILE A 489 -6.28 4.04 -23.53
N THR A 490 -6.80 4.81 -22.57
CA THR A 490 -6.17 6.03 -22.10
C THR A 490 -4.81 5.72 -21.47
N TYR A 491 -4.73 4.74 -20.60
CA TYR A 491 -3.50 4.26 -19.96
C TYR A 491 -2.44 3.85 -20.98
N SER A 492 -2.84 3.06 -21.98
CA SER A 492 -1.92 2.54 -23.00
C SER A 492 -1.34 3.63 -23.89
N LYS A 493 -2.03 4.76 -24.08
CA LYS A 493 -1.58 5.85 -24.96
C LYS A 493 -0.92 7.01 -24.21
N TRP A 494 -1.47 7.41 -23.06
CA TRP A 494 -1.05 8.63 -22.35
C TRP A 494 -0.55 8.38 -20.92
N GLY A 495 -0.52 7.11 -20.47
CA GLY A 495 -0.02 6.74 -19.15
C GLY A 495 -1.01 6.90 -18.02
N GLU A 496 -0.51 6.68 -16.81
CA GLU A 496 -1.32 6.55 -15.59
C GLU A 496 -2.05 7.82 -15.20
N GLN A 497 -1.39 8.98 -15.24
CA GLN A 497 -2.02 10.25 -14.88
C GLN A 497 -3.26 10.54 -15.72
N ALA A 498 -3.19 10.36 -17.04
CA ALA A 498 -4.33 10.59 -17.93
C ALA A 498 -5.47 9.59 -17.67
N ALA A 499 -5.13 8.33 -17.42
CA ALA A 499 -6.10 7.29 -17.08
C ALA A 499 -6.79 7.58 -15.75
N GLN A 500 -6.04 8.02 -14.73
CA GLN A 500 -6.60 8.40 -13.43
C GLN A 500 -7.47 9.65 -13.53
N GLN A 501 -7.06 10.65 -14.29
CA GLN A 501 -7.88 11.83 -14.55
C GLN A 501 -9.21 11.45 -15.22
N ARG A 502 -9.18 10.49 -16.15
CA ARG A 502 -10.39 9.95 -16.77
C ARG A 502 -11.27 9.21 -15.76
N ALA A 503 -10.70 8.36 -14.91
CA ALA A 503 -11.45 7.64 -13.89
C ALA A 503 -12.13 8.60 -12.89
N ASN A 504 -11.42 9.67 -12.51
CA ASN A 504 -11.91 10.67 -11.58
C ASN A 504 -13.00 11.59 -12.17
N ALA A 505 -13.12 11.64 -13.50
CA ALA A 505 -14.17 12.43 -14.15
C ALA A 505 -15.60 11.95 -13.80
N ASP A 506 -15.74 10.67 -13.43
CA ASP A 506 -17.03 10.08 -13.04
C ASP A 506 -17.04 9.64 -11.56
N ASP A 507 -16.02 10.00 -10.78
CA ASP A 507 -15.90 9.58 -9.37
C ASP A 507 -16.70 10.50 -8.44
N PRO A 508 -17.77 10.01 -7.78
CA PRO A 508 -18.62 10.84 -6.92
C PRO A 508 -17.90 11.35 -5.68
N GLU A 509 -16.89 10.63 -5.17
CA GLU A 509 -16.11 11.05 -4.00
C GLU A 509 -15.19 12.22 -4.36
N VAL A 510 -14.54 12.14 -5.53
CA VAL A 510 -13.70 13.22 -6.07
C VAL A 510 -14.54 14.45 -6.38
N HIS A 511 -15.72 14.26 -6.99
CA HIS A 511 -16.65 15.36 -7.28
C HIS A 511 -17.15 16.06 -6.01
N MET A 512 -17.45 15.30 -4.97
CA MET A 512 -17.86 15.84 -3.67
C MET A 512 -16.74 16.66 -3.03
N ALA A 513 -15.52 16.11 -2.98
CA ALA A 513 -14.35 16.79 -2.44
C ALA A 513 -14.06 18.09 -3.22
N ALA A 514 -14.12 18.05 -4.54
CA ALA A 514 -13.95 19.23 -5.39
C ALA A 514 -15.05 20.28 -5.16
N ALA A 515 -16.30 19.86 -4.97
CA ALA A 515 -17.40 20.79 -4.68
C ALA A 515 -17.22 21.52 -3.33
N LEU A 516 -16.75 20.81 -2.31
CA LEU A 516 -16.42 21.40 -0.99
C LEU A 516 -15.27 22.40 -1.13
N LEU A 517 -14.21 22.05 -1.85
CA LEU A 517 -13.04 22.91 -2.05
C LEU A 517 -13.38 24.17 -2.87
N ARG A 518 -14.24 24.08 -3.88
CA ARG A 518 -14.70 25.28 -4.63
C ARG A 518 -15.40 26.30 -3.75
N GLY A 519 -16.11 25.85 -2.72
CA GLY A 519 -16.79 26.73 -1.76
C GLY A 519 -15.93 27.22 -0.60
N ALA A 520 -14.75 26.61 -0.40
CA ALA A 520 -13.91 26.89 0.75
C ALA A 520 -12.82 27.92 0.43
N THR A 521 -12.57 28.82 1.38
CA THR A 521 -11.48 29.80 1.31
C THR A 521 -10.41 29.58 2.38
N THR A 522 -10.73 28.83 3.41
CA THR A 522 -9.83 28.45 4.51
C THR A 522 -10.09 27.00 4.94
N PRO A 523 -9.15 26.33 5.63
CA PRO A 523 -9.40 25.02 6.21
C PRO A 523 -10.65 24.95 7.10
N GLN A 524 -10.91 25.98 7.91
CA GLN A 524 -12.07 26.04 8.82
C GLN A 524 -13.39 26.14 8.05
N SER A 525 -13.40 26.84 6.91
CA SER A 525 -14.61 26.93 6.07
C SER A 525 -15.02 25.60 5.46
N LEU A 526 -14.07 24.66 5.23
CA LEU A 526 -14.36 23.29 4.79
C LEU A 526 -15.27 22.54 5.78
N PHE A 527 -14.95 22.60 7.07
CA PHE A 527 -15.75 21.92 8.11
C PHE A 527 -17.18 22.48 8.18
N THR A 528 -17.32 23.80 8.05
CA THR A 528 -18.64 24.44 8.00
C THR A 528 -19.45 23.97 6.80
N LEU A 529 -18.83 23.89 5.62
CA LEU A 529 -19.47 23.39 4.40
C LEU A 529 -19.83 21.93 4.51
N ALA A 530 -18.93 21.09 5.04
CA ALA A 530 -19.16 19.67 5.26
C ALA A 530 -20.35 19.41 6.20
N ALA A 531 -20.46 20.17 7.30
CA ALA A 531 -21.58 20.06 8.22
C ALA A 531 -22.93 20.42 7.52
N ARG A 532 -22.96 21.47 6.70
CA ARG A 532 -24.15 21.84 5.92
C ARG A 532 -24.49 20.76 4.89
N PHE A 533 -23.49 20.15 4.28
CA PHE A 533 -23.67 19.09 3.30
C PHE A 533 -24.25 17.83 3.97
N ALA A 534 -23.73 17.43 5.14
CA ALA A 534 -24.24 16.31 5.92
C ALA A 534 -25.69 16.53 6.37
N ALA A 535 -26.01 17.72 6.85
CA ALA A 535 -27.37 18.07 7.29
C ALA A 535 -28.42 17.97 6.16
N ARG A 536 -28.04 18.25 4.91
CA ARG A 536 -28.94 18.12 3.74
C ARG A 536 -29.18 16.68 3.31
N ARG A 537 -28.30 15.75 3.67
CA ARG A 537 -28.40 14.31 3.38
C ARG A 537 -29.03 13.48 4.49
N ALA A 538 -29.14 14.03 5.69
CA ALA A 538 -29.84 13.37 6.78
C ALA A 538 -31.31 13.13 6.36
N PRO A 539 -31.87 11.91 6.60
CA PRO A 539 -33.29 11.66 6.34
C PRO A 539 -34.09 12.68 7.13
N GLN A 540 -34.97 13.42 6.45
CA GLN A 540 -35.92 14.26 7.16
C GLN A 540 -36.78 13.36 8.04
N PRO A 541 -36.98 13.66 9.34
CA PRO A 541 -37.93 12.93 10.15
C PRO A 541 -39.28 12.98 9.40
N GLN A 542 -39.81 11.80 9.11
CA GLN A 542 -41.16 11.70 8.56
C GLN A 542 -42.12 12.30 9.59
N PRO A 543 -43.09 13.15 9.20
CA PRO A 543 -44.03 13.79 10.10
C PRO A 543 -44.92 12.79 10.82
#